data_51928510258824a8acf9289fbf061aee
#
_entry.id   51928510258824a8acf9289fbf061aee
#
_cell.length_a   1.000
_cell.length_b   1.000
_cell.length_c   1.000
_cell.angle_alpha   90.00
_cell.angle_beta   90.00
_cell.angle_gamma   90.00
#
_symmetry.space_group_name_H-M   'P 1'
#
loop_
_entity.id
_entity.type
_entity.pdbx_description
1 polymer ?
#
loop_
_entity_poly.entity_id
_entity_poly.type
_entity_poly.pdbx_seq_one_letter_code
_entity_poly.pdbx_strand_id
1 'polypeptide(L)'
;NFDIFNQINISNLKFISAITIVVLIFQIFLGVWTSTNYASLACADFPTCQGTYLPEMDFKNGFNLNQEVGPNYLYGLLDNPARVAIHYTHRVSAILVTFIFLILMSRLWFSDAAPLASTLGILLLTQITLGIINVVYVLPLYVAISHNLVAACLLLATFTVNYLAWKK
;
A
#
# COMPACT_ATOMS: atom_id res chain seq x y z
N ASN A 1 -14.09 -27.44 -5.77
CA ASN A 1 -12.73 -27.94 -5.49
C ASN A 1 -12.13 -27.25 -4.26
N PHE A 2 -12.77 -27.42 -3.10
CA PHE A 2 -12.24 -26.94 -1.80
C PHE A 2 -11.05 -27.80 -1.29
N ASP A 3 -10.81 -28.95 -1.90
CA ASP A 3 -9.79 -29.90 -1.46
C ASP A 3 -8.35 -29.46 -1.68
N ILE A 4 -8.11 -28.57 -2.65
CA ILE A 4 -6.77 -28.06 -2.95
C ILE A 4 -6.19 -27.29 -1.74
N PHE A 5 -7.01 -26.50 -1.04
CA PHE A 5 -6.57 -25.74 0.12
C PHE A 5 -6.28 -26.61 1.37
N ASN A 6 -6.78 -27.83 1.41
CA ASN A 6 -6.52 -28.75 2.52
C ASN A 6 -5.15 -29.45 2.42
N GLN A 7 -4.53 -29.48 1.24
CA GLN A 7 -3.24 -30.12 1.01
C GLN A 7 -2.04 -29.17 1.16
N ILE A 8 -2.29 -27.85 1.16
CA ILE A 8 -1.22 -26.84 1.24
C ILE A 8 -0.75 -26.73 2.69
N ASN A 9 0.50 -27.10 2.94
CA ASN A 9 1.14 -26.88 4.24
C ASN A 9 2.14 -25.73 4.17
N ILE A 10 1.72 -24.56 4.62
CA ILE A 10 2.53 -23.35 4.69
C ILE A 10 2.71 -22.85 6.13
N SER A 11 2.68 -23.76 7.09
CA SER A 11 2.78 -23.42 8.52
C SER A 11 4.12 -22.74 8.91
N ASN A 12 5.16 -22.93 8.11
CA ASN A 12 6.46 -22.23 8.24
C ASN A 12 6.39 -20.75 7.84
N LEU A 13 5.27 -20.28 7.24
CA LEU A 13 5.08 -18.91 6.78
C LEU A 13 4.28 -18.03 7.76
N LYS A 14 3.96 -18.54 8.96
CA LYS A 14 3.16 -17.81 9.97
C LYS A 14 3.64 -16.39 10.23
N PHE A 15 4.94 -16.25 10.52
CA PHE A 15 5.50 -14.95 10.88
C PHE A 15 5.57 -13.99 9.70
N ILE A 16 6.03 -14.46 8.55
CA ILE A 16 6.15 -13.57 7.38
C ILE A 16 4.78 -13.14 6.87
N SER A 17 3.77 -14.00 6.88
CA SER A 17 2.41 -13.63 6.50
C SER A 17 1.78 -12.64 7.47
N ALA A 18 2.03 -12.78 8.79
CA ALA A 18 1.57 -11.83 9.79
C ALA A 18 2.25 -10.46 9.62
N ILE A 19 3.58 -10.44 9.43
CA ILE A 19 4.32 -9.20 9.16
C ILE A 19 3.78 -8.52 7.89
N THR A 20 3.51 -9.28 6.83
CA THR A 20 2.98 -8.74 5.58
C THR A 20 1.63 -8.06 5.79
N ILE A 21 0.73 -8.66 6.61
CA ILE A 21 -0.56 -8.03 6.97
C ILE A 21 -0.33 -6.70 7.68
N VAL A 22 0.51 -6.69 8.72
CA VAL A 22 0.75 -5.49 9.53
C VAL A 22 1.29 -4.34 8.66
N VAL A 23 2.27 -4.64 7.81
CA VAL A 23 2.88 -3.63 6.95
C VAL A 23 1.90 -3.17 5.86
N LEU A 24 1.07 -4.07 5.32
CA LEU A 24 0.04 -3.72 4.35
C LEU A 24 -1.05 -2.83 4.98
N ILE A 25 -1.51 -3.13 6.20
CA ILE A 25 -2.47 -2.28 6.92
C ILE A 25 -1.88 -0.89 7.14
N PHE A 26 -0.62 -0.81 7.54
CA PHE A 26 0.06 0.47 7.70
C PHE A 26 0.16 1.24 6.38
N GLN A 27 0.44 0.56 5.27
CA GLN A 27 0.46 1.17 3.93
C GLN A 27 -0.92 1.72 3.53
N ILE A 28 -1.99 0.96 3.79
CA ILE A 28 -3.36 1.40 3.55
C ILE A 28 -3.67 2.64 4.39
N PHE A 29 -3.29 2.63 5.67
CA PHE A 29 -3.44 3.80 6.55
C PHE A 29 -2.72 5.04 5.98
N LEU A 30 -1.48 4.90 5.52
CA LEU A 30 -0.76 6.00 4.86
C LEU A 30 -1.46 6.48 3.59
N GLY A 31 -2.07 5.59 2.81
CA GLY A 31 -2.88 5.95 1.65
C GLY A 31 -4.12 6.75 2.02
N VAL A 32 -4.83 6.34 3.08
CA VAL A 32 -5.97 7.11 3.63
C VAL A 32 -5.49 8.46 4.14
N TRP A 33 -4.36 8.51 4.87
CA TRP A 33 -3.77 9.75 5.36
C TRP A 33 -3.39 10.71 4.22
N THR A 34 -2.86 10.17 3.12
CA THR A 34 -2.55 10.93 1.90
C THR A 34 -3.82 11.53 1.28
N SER A 35 -4.89 10.75 1.22
CA SER A 35 -6.15 11.16 0.61
C SER A 35 -6.89 12.21 1.46
N THR A 36 -7.00 11.98 2.76
CA THR A 36 -7.73 12.86 3.69
C THR A 36 -7.04 14.21 3.91
N ASN A 37 -5.72 14.27 3.73
CA ASN A 37 -4.94 15.51 3.85
C ASN A 37 -4.70 16.22 2.51
N TYR A 38 -5.43 15.86 1.45
CA TYR A 38 -5.25 16.43 0.10
C TYR A 38 -3.80 16.37 -0.41
N ALA A 39 -3.04 15.36 0.03
CA ALA A 39 -1.63 15.19 -0.30
C ALA A 39 -1.40 14.38 -1.60
N SER A 40 -2.45 13.81 -2.19
CA SER A 40 -2.34 12.88 -3.33
C SER A 40 -1.63 13.47 -4.56
N LEU A 41 -1.69 14.79 -4.74
CA LEU A 41 -1.05 15.52 -5.84
C LEU A 41 0.17 16.34 -5.41
N ALA A 42 0.62 16.24 -4.16
CA ALA A 42 1.78 17.00 -3.68
C ALA A 42 3.09 16.62 -4.39
N CYS A 43 3.19 15.37 -4.86
CA CYS A 43 4.26 14.89 -5.75
C CYS A 43 3.65 14.51 -7.10
N ALA A 44 3.56 15.44 -8.03
CA ALA A 44 2.89 15.24 -9.32
C ALA A 44 3.77 14.55 -10.37
N ASP A 45 5.02 14.25 -10.05
CA ASP A 45 5.99 13.59 -10.92
C ASP A 45 6.42 12.22 -10.35
N PHE A 46 6.93 11.35 -11.21
CA PHE A 46 7.41 10.02 -10.87
C PHE A 46 8.61 9.64 -11.76
N PRO A 47 9.70 9.07 -11.20
CA PRO A 47 9.90 8.60 -9.83
C PRO A 47 10.26 9.71 -8.83
N THR A 48 10.61 10.90 -9.30
CA THR A 48 10.91 12.07 -8.49
C THR A 48 9.67 12.64 -7.80
N CYS A 49 9.87 13.62 -6.93
CA CYS A 49 8.84 14.45 -6.33
C CYS A 49 9.31 15.91 -6.40
N GLN A 50 8.55 16.72 -7.12
CA GLN A 50 8.91 18.12 -7.41
C GLN A 50 10.30 18.25 -8.09
N GLY A 51 10.59 17.34 -9.04
CA GLY A 51 11.83 17.32 -9.81
C GLY A 51 13.06 16.81 -9.06
N THR A 52 12.93 16.37 -7.80
CA THR A 52 14.05 15.87 -6.98
C THR A 52 13.70 14.54 -6.32
N TYR A 53 14.74 13.76 -5.94
CA TYR A 53 14.56 12.54 -5.12
C TYR A 53 14.43 12.82 -3.63
N LEU A 54 14.86 14.00 -3.16
CA LEU A 54 14.74 14.44 -1.77
C LEU A 54 14.12 15.84 -1.76
N PRO A 55 12.79 15.98 -1.88
CA PRO A 55 12.10 17.25 -1.83
C PRO A 55 12.13 17.86 -0.41
N GLU A 56 11.77 19.12 -0.31
CA GLU A 56 11.53 19.76 0.99
C GLU A 56 10.30 19.11 1.66
N MET A 57 10.45 18.68 2.92
CA MET A 57 9.45 17.94 3.65
C MET A 57 9.31 18.44 5.09
N ASP A 58 8.06 18.67 5.51
CA ASP A 58 7.72 18.99 6.90
C ASP A 58 6.95 17.81 7.54
N PHE A 59 7.70 16.88 8.12
CA PHE A 59 7.14 15.73 8.81
C PHE A 59 6.35 16.09 10.07
N LYS A 60 6.76 17.17 10.77
CA LYS A 60 6.11 17.60 12.01
C LYS A 60 4.66 17.99 11.77
N ASN A 61 4.41 18.81 10.77
CA ASN A 61 3.08 19.27 10.44
C ASN A 61 2.31 18.18 9.62
N GLY A 62 2.99 17.46 8.72
CA GLY A 62 2.37 16.41 7.91
C GLY A 62 1.79 15.24 8.70
N PHE A 63 2.37 14.92 9.85
CA PHE A 63 1.93 13.83 10.73
C PHE A 63 1.41 14.30 12.09
N ASN A 64 1.03 15.57 12.19
CA ASN A 64 0.36 16.09 13.38
C ASN A 64 -1.09 15.59 13.43
N LEU A 65 -1.44 14.84 14.48
CA LEU A 65 -2.79 14.33 14.69
C LEU A 65 -3.75 15.39 15.26
N ASN A 66 -3.22 16.48 15.82
CA ASN A 66 -3.99 17.58 16.41
C ASN A 66 -4.05 18.77 15.43
N GLN A 67 -4.41 18.52 14.18
CA GLN A 67 -4.57 19.59 13.21
C GLN A 67 -5.79 20.45 13.55
N GLU A 68 -5.63 21.78 13.45
CA GLU A 68 -6.76 22.69 13.52
C GLU A 68 -7.67 22.46 12.31
N VAL A 69 -8.96 22.41 12.57
CA VAL A 69 -9.96 22.33 11.51
C VAL A 69 -10.33 23.75 11.11
N GLY A 70 -10.06 24.12 9.85
CA GLY A 70 -10.46 25.42 9.33
C GLY A 70 -11.99 25.55 9.24
N PRO A 71 -12.48 26.66 8.67
CA PRO A 71 -13.92 26.93 8.56
C PRO A 71 -14.67 25.89 7.74
N ASN A 72 -13.99 25.11 6.94
CA ASN A 72 -14.50 23.93 6.24
C ASN A 72 -13.33 22.95 5.96
N TYR A 73 -13.67 21.70 5.64
CA TYR A 73 -12.68 20.65 5.34
C TYR A 73 -12.13 20.69 3.90
N LEU A 74 -12.56 21.65 3.09
CA LEU A 74 -12.17 21.69 1.67
C LEU A 74 -10.72 22.12 1.51
N TYR A 75 -10.00 21.41 0.65
CA TYR A 75 -8.60 21.67 0.24
C TYR A 75 -7.52 21.45 1.32
N GLY A 76 -7.89 21.05 2.54
CA GLY A 76 -6.95 20.83 3.64
C GLY A 76 -6.24 22.13 4.09
N LEU A 77 -5.67 22.09 5.29
CA LEU A 77 -4.97 23.24 5.89
C LEU A 77 -3.44 23.13 5.82
N LEU A 78 -2.93 21.94 5.43
CA LEU A 78 -1.50 21.70 5.41
C LEU A 78 -0.80 22.46 4.29
N ASP A 79 0.34 23.05 4.60
CA ASP A 79 1.25 23.62 3.64
C ASP A 79 1.85 22.56 2.72
N ASN A 80 2.36 22.99 1.56
CA ASN A 80 2.86 22.06 0.55
C ASN A 80 3.98 21.13 1.07
N PRO A 81 5.01 21.57 1.83
CA PRO A 81 6.04 20.67 2.37
C PRO A 81 5.49 19.60 3.29
N ALA A 82 4.42 19.88 4.06
CA ALA A 82 3.75 18.90 4.91
C ALA A 82 3.01 17.84 4.08
N ARG A 83 2.30 18.25 3.03
CA ARG A 83 1.65 17.32 2.09
C ARG A 83 2.66 16.49 1.30
N VAL A 84 3.79 17.09 0.92
CA VAL A 84 4.91 16.36 0.29
C VAL A 84 5.45 15.28 1.23
N ALA A 85 5.66 15.60 2.51
CA ALA A 85 6.13 14.61 3.50
C ALA A 85 5.19 13.41 3.60
N ILE A 86 3.86 13.62 3.61
CA ILE A 86 2.85 12.55 3.63
C ILE A 86 2.94 11.70 2.38
N HIS A 87 2.88 12.31 1.20
CA HIS A 87 2.87 11.58 -0.07
C HIS A 87 4.17 10.81 -0.29
N TYR A 88 5.30 11.45 0.01
CA TYR A 88 6.62 10.83 -0.10
C TYR A 88 6.75 9.61 0.81
N THR A 89 6.30 9.72 2.06
CA THR A 89 6.28 8.59 3.01
C THR A 89 5.44 7.43 2.48
N HIS A 90 4.27 7.69 1.91
CA HIS A 90 3.42 6.66 1.31
C HIS A 90 4.14 5.94 0.15
N ARG A 91 4.88 6.67 -0.71
CA ARG A 91 5.67 6.07 -1.79
C ARG A 91 6.84 5.22 -1.28
N VAL A 92 7.60 5.72 -0.32
CA VAL A 92 8.75 4.99 0.25
C VAL A 92 8.27 3.75 0.99
N SER A 93 7.17 3.86 1.74
CA SER A 93 6.55 2.71 2.40
C SER A 93 6.07 1.65 1.39
N ALA A 94 5.57 2.05 0.21
CA ALA A 94 5.18 1.11 -0.85
C ALA A 94 6.37 0.27 -1.35
N ILE A 95 7.58 0.82 -1.38
CA ILE A 95 8.80 0.05 -1.72
C ILE A 95 9.06 -1.02 -0.67
N LEU A 96 8.97 -0.67 0.62
CA LEU A 96 9.14 -1.62 1.72
C LEU A 96 8.09 -2.74 1.66
N VAL A 97 6.81 -2.37 1.46
CA VAL A 97 5.71 -3.32 1.28
C VAL A 97 6.00 -4.28 0.13
N THR A 98 6.41 -3.74 -1.03
CA THR A 98 6.77 -4.54 -2.20
C THR A 98 7.85 -5.56 -1.86
N PHE A 99 8.91 -5.13 -1.18
CA PHE A 99 10.00 -6.03 -0.78
C PHE A 99 9.53 -7.18 0.13
N ILE A 100 8.68 -6.88 1.11
CA ILE A 100 8.12 -7.89 2.02
C ILE A 100 7.21 -8.87 1.26
N PHE A 101 6.38 -8.36 0.32
CA PHE A 101 5.57 -9.23 -0.53
C PHE A 101 6.42 -10.14 -1.42
N LEU A 102 7.53 -9.64 -1.98
CA LEU A 102 8.45 -10.47 -2.77
C LEU A 102 9.02 -11.63 -1.93
N ILE A 103 9.37 -11.38 -0.67
CA ILE A 103 9.81 -12.44 0.25
C ILE A 103 8.67 -13.46 0.49
N LEU A 104 7.46 -12.98 0.81
CA LEU A 104 6.31 -13.88 1.03
C LEU A 104 6.01 -14.72 -0.21
N MET A 105 5.94 -14.09 -1.38
CA MET A 105 5.64 -14.77 -2.65
C MET A 105 6.71 -15.80 -3.01
N SER A 106 7.99 -15.49 -2.81
CA SER A 106 9.06 -16.47 -3.05
C SER A 106 8.92 -17.69 -2.14
N ARG A 107 8.60 -17.48 -0.86
CA ARG A 107 8.38 -18.58 0.09
C ARG A 107 7.15 -19.43 -0.27
N LEU A 108 6.05 -18.79 -0.69
CA LEU A 108 4.85 -19.50 -1.16
C LEU A 108 5.15 -20.34 -2.41
N TRP A 109 5.93 -19.80 -3.34
CA TRP A 109 6.31 -20.49 -4.57
C TRP A 109 7.06 -21.78 -4.30
N PHE A 110 8.01 -21.77 -3.36
CA PHE A 110 8.79 -22.94 -2.97
C PHE A 110 8.08 -23.86 -1.96
N SER A 111 6.85 -23.55 -1.56
CA SER A 111 6.02 -24.34 -0.64
C SER A 111 4.79 -24.97 -1.34
N ASP A 112 4.88 -25.22 -2.65
CA ASP A 112 3.80 -25.77 -3.49
C ASP A 112 2.50 -24.94 -3.47
N ALA A 113 2.61 -23.67 -3.09
CA ALA A 113 1.50 -22.72 -3.05
C ALA A 113 1.61 -21.64 -4.16
N ALA A 114 2.17 -22.00 -5.31
CA ALA A 114 2.38 -21.12 -6.46
C ALA A 114 1.12 -20.36 -6.90
N PRO A 115 -0.10 -20.92 -6.89
CA PRO A 115 -1.31 -20.15 -7.22
C PRO A 115 -1.55 -18.97 -6.28
N LEU A 116 -1.28 -19.13 -4.99
CA LEU A 116 -1.41 -18.03 -4.02
C LEU A 116 -0.34 -16.95 -4.27
N ALA A 117 0.91 -17.36 -4.54
CA ALA A 117 1.98 -16.45 -4.90
C ALA A 117 1.64 -15.65 -6.16
N SER A 118 1.12 -16.30 -7.20
CA SER A 118 0.70 -15.65 -8.45
C SER A 118 -0.44 -14.66 -8.23
N THR A 119 -1.44 -15.02 -7.42
CA THR A 119 -2.55 -14.11 -7.09
C THR A 119 -2.06 -12.86 -6.39
N LEU A 120 -1.21 -13.00 -5.36
CA LEU A 120 -0.60 -11.87 -4.67
C LEU A 120 0.24 -11.02 -5.63
N GLY A 121 1.01 -11.65 -6.53
CA GLY A 121 1.85 -10.96 -7.49
C GLY A 121 1.05 -10.12 -8.49
N ILE A 122 -0.04 -10.66 -9.03
CA ILE A 122 -0.93 -9.93 -9.95
C ILE A 122 -1.57 -8.74 -9.24
N LEU A 123 -2.11 -8.96 -8.03
CA LEU A 123 -2.74 -7.89 -7.26
C LEU A 123 -1.73 -6.79 -6.88
N LEU A 124 -0.52 -7.15 -6.44
CA LEU A 124 0.52 -6.21 -6.08
C LEU A 124 0.98 -5.40 -7.30
N LEU A 125 1.23 -6.05 -8.43
CA LEU A 125 1.62 -5.38 -9.67
C LEU A 125 0.54 -4.41 -10.13
N THR A 126 -0.73 -4.82 -10.10
CA THR A 126 -1.87 -3.97 -10.44
C THR A 126 -1.95 -2.77 -9.49
N GLN A 127 -1.76 -2.99 -8.18
CA GLN A 127 -1.78 -1.94 -7.16
C GLN A 127 -0.70 -0.88 -7.41
N ILE A 128 0.53 -1.30 -7.69
CA ILE A 128 1.66 -0.41 -7.99
C ILE A 128 1.38 0.38 -9.27
N THR A 129 0.93 -0.30 -10.32
CA THR A 129 0.62 0.33 -11.61
C THR A 129 -0.46 1.40 -11.46
N LEU A 130 -1.56 1.09 -10.76
CA LEU A 130 -2.63 2.06 -10.49
C LEU A 130 -2.12 3.25 -9.64
N GLY A 131 -1.23 3.00 -8.68
CA GLY A 131 -0.58 4.06 -7.90
C GLY A 131 0.24 5.01 -8.76
N ILE A 132 1.05 4.49 -9.68
CA ILE A 132 1.84 5.29 -10.61
C ILE A 132 0.93 6.08 -11.57
N ILE A 133 -0.11 5.44 -12.10
CA ILE A 133 -1.08 6.09 -12.99
C ILE A 133 -1.79 7.24 -12.26
N ASN A 134 -2.17 7.07 -10.99
CA ASN A 134 -2.76 8.15 -10.20
C ASN A 134 -1.88 9.40 -10.12
N VAL A 135 -0.57 9.21 -10.03
CA VAL A 135 0.39 10.32 -10.02
C VAL A 135 0.52 10.94 -11.41
N VAL A 136 0.86 10.14 -12.41
CA VAL A 136 1.21 10.61 -13.75
C VAL A 136 0.02 11.27 -14.48
N TYR A 137 -1.21 10.78 -14.23
CA TYR A 137 -2.43 11.27 -14.86
C TYR A 137 -3.30 12.14 -13.93
N VAL A 138 -2.70 12.69 -12.87
CA VAL A 138 -3.34 13.69 -12.00
C VAL A 138 -4.65 13.17 -11.38
N LEU A 139 -4.58 11.96 -10.81
CA LEU A 139 -5.63 11.34 -10.00
C LEU A 139 -6.97 11.10 -10.75
N PRO A 140 -6.99 10.34 -11.86
CA PRO A 140 -8.25 10.04 -12.54
C PRO A 140 -9.18 9.26 -11.61
N LEU A 141 -10.44 9.67 -11.52
CA LEU A 141 -11.41 9.13 -10.55
C LEU A 141 -11.51 7.59 -10.59
N TYR A 142 -11.65 7.02 -11.78
CA TYR A 142 -11.77 5.55 -11.93
C TYR A 142 -10.50 4.81 -11.51
N VAL A 143 -9.33 5.41 -11.74
CA VAL A 143 -8.04 4.83 -11.33
C VAL A 143 -7.91 4.88 -9.80
N ALA A 144 -8.26 6.00 -9.18
CA ALA A 144 -8.25 6.16 -7.73
C ALA A 144 -9.19 5.17 -7.03
N ILE A 145 -10.43 4.99 -7.55
CA ILE A 145 -11.38 4.00 -7.05
C ILE A 145 -10.82 2.58 -7.21
N SER A 146 -10.27 2.25 -8.39
CA SER A 146 -9.69 0.93 -8.65
C SER A 146 -8.48 0.65 -7.76
N HIS A 147 -7.63 1.64 -7.49
CA HIS A 147 -6.51 1.51 -6.58
C HIS A 147 -6.96 1.12 -5.17
N ASN A 148 -8.02 1.76 -4.65
CA ASN A 148 -8.59 1.41 -3.35
C ASN A 148 -9.22 0.01 -3.34
N LEU A 149 -9.92 -0.37 -4.41
CA LEU A 149 -10.52 -1.70 -4.55
C LEU A 149 -9.46 -2.80 -4.58
N VAL A 150 -8.40 -2.62 -5.37
CA VAL A 150 -7.30 -3.59 -5.47
C VAL A 150 -6.55 -3.68 -4.15
N ALA A 151 -6.39 -2.58 -3.39
CA ALA A 151 -5.82 -2.62 -2.05
C ALA A 151 -6.64 -3.52 -1.10
N ALA A 152 -7.97 -3.41 -1.14
CA ALA A 152 -8.86 -4.28 -0.36
C ALA A 152 -8.77 -5.74 -0.79
N CYS A 153 -8.70 -6.02 -2.10
CA CYS A 153 -8.51 -7.38 -2.61
C CYS A 153 -7.15 -7.95 -2.18
N LEU A 154 -6.08 -7.15 -2.24
CA LEU A 154 -4.74 -7.55 -1.80
C LEU A 154 -4.73 -7.87 -0.30
N LEU A 155 -5.42 -7.08 0.51
CA LEU A 155 -5.57 -7.32 1.95
C LEU A 155 -6.29 -8.65 2.21
N LEU A 156 -7.43 -8.89 1.55
CA LEU A 156 -8.19 -10.14 1.68
C LEU A 156 -7.37 -11.36 1.26
N ALA A 157 -6.65 -11.27 0.14
CA ALA A 157 -5.77 -12.34 -0.32
C ALA A 157 -4.64 -12.61 0.69
N THR A 158 -4.06 -11.57 1.30
CA THR A 158 -3.02 -11.71 2.32
C THR A 158 -3.56 -12.33 3.61
N PHE A 159 -4.78 -11.95 4.02
CA PHE A 159 -5.48 -12.61 5.14
C PHE A 159 -5.75 -14.08 4.85
N THR A 160 -6.12 -14.43 3.64
CA THR A 160 -6.32 -15.83 3.23
C THR A 160 -5.02 -16.63 3.39
N VAL A 161 -3.89 -16.10 2.92
CA VAL A 161 -2.58 -16.75 3.10
C VAL A 161 -2.24 -16.90 4.59
N ASN A 162 -2.46 -15.86 5.39
CA ASN A 162 -2.21 -15.92 6.82
C ASN A 162 -3.09 -16.98 7.51
N TYR A 163 -4.39 -17.00 7.21
CA TYR A 163 -5.31 -18.01 7.71
C TYR A 163 -4.84 -19.43 7.40
N LEU A 164 -4.44 -19.69 6.15
CA LEU A 164 -3.94 -21.00 5.73
C LEU A 164 -2.62 -21.36 6.43
N ALA A 165 -1.76 -20.41 6.70
CA ALA A 165 -0.52 -20.61 7.45
C ALA A 165 -0.77 -20.97 8.92
N TRP A 166 -1.84 -20.45 9.54
CA TRP A 166 -2.19 -20.71 10.94
C TRP A 166 -3.19 -21.85 11.13
N LYS A 167 -3.87 -22.30 10.09
CA LYS A 167 -4.75 -23.45 10.13
C LYS A 167 -3.94 -24.70 10.56
N LYS A 168 -4.44 -25.45 11.54
CA LYS A 168 -3.84 -26.69 12.06
C LYS A 168 -4.24 -27.87 11.17
#